data_48f1cd14ef0d641c3aea4c81b90de9dc
#
_entry.id   48f1cd14ef0d641c3aea4c81b90de9dc
#
_cell.length_a   1.000
_cell.length_b   1.000
_cell.length_c   1.000
_cell.angle_alpha   90.00
_cell.angle_beta   90.00
_cell.angle_gamma   90.00
#
_symmetry.space_group_name_H-M   'P 1'
#
loop_
_entity.id
_entity.type
_entity.pdbx_description
1 polymer ?
#
loop_
_entity_poly.entity_id
_entity_poly.type
_entity_poly.pdbx_seq_one_letter_code
_entity_poly.pdbx_strand_id
1 'polypeptide(L)'
;MQTHTSIKGTLAVLTGFWVMGFADVIGISVTYVKEQFSWSETEAGFLPFMVFFWFLVLSIPVAILMNRIGRKTTVLISMVFTFVGMSLPFFLFNECICYLVFGFLGIGNTFLQVSLNPLLTNVVTGKLLTSALTAGQLIKAISAFMGPILAAFCSLQLGNWETMFLVYASITLFSTIWIFVTPIAKEEITTQSSLSVKSTILLLGNTKVLWLFFAIICVVGLAVGINTINPKLLISRLDLAKEIAGYGTSWYFAARTLGAFLGIFILSKISEKVYFSVNMLIALLAVIFLTGASSYIGILIGICLIAFCAAGIFSVIYSIALTLFPDRANEVSGLMITGVSGGAVIPLLMGVVTDLCDTLNAALGILGLCIVYLLICSFRV
;
A
#
# COMPACT_ATOMS: atom_id res chain seq x y z
N MET A 1 -26.08 19.77 1.93
CA MET A 1 -25.00 20.76 2.08
C MET A 1 -23.98 20.51 0.98
N GLN A 2 -23.81 21.43 0.01
CA GLN A 2 -22.81 21.25 -1.04
C GLN A 2 -21.42 21.38 -0.40
N THR A 3 -20.73 20.26 -0.22
CA THR A 3 -19.34 20.24 0.22
C THR A 3 -18.47 20.73 -0.94
N HIS A 4 -18.09 22.02 -0.90
CA HIS A 4 -17.11 22.55 -1.84
C HIS A 4 -15.77 21.83 -1.64
N THR A 5 -15.17 21.35 -2.73
CA THR A 5 -13.81 20.77 -2.70
C THR A 5 -12.85 21.82 -2.11
N SER A 6 -12.24 21.48 -0.95
CA SER A 6 -11.29 22.34 -0.28
C SER A 6 -9.88 22.05 -0.74
N ILE A 7 -9.29 22.88 -1.59
CA ILE A 7 -7.91 22.70 -2.07
C ILE A 7 -6.92 22.62 -0.90
N LYS A 8 -7.04 23.52 0.10
CA LYS A 8 -6.17 23.52 1.29
C LYS A 8 -6.31 22.22 2.08
N GLY A 9 -7.56 21.76 2.28
CA GLY A 9 -7.85 20.49 2.94
C GLY A 9 -7.28 19.29 2.16
N THR A 10 -7.46 19.27 0.86
CA THR A 10 -6.95 18.21 -0.01
C THR A 10 -5.42 18.13 0.06
N LEU A 11 -4.71 19.25 -0.06
CA LEU A 11 -3.25 19.28 0.05
C LEU A 11 -2.77 18.78 1.41
N ALA A 12 -3.39 19.19 2.51
CA ALA A 12 -3.04 18.71 3.84
C ALA A 12 -3.23 17.19 3.97
N VAL A 13 -4.36 16.64 3.47
CA VAL A 13 -4.60 15.19 3.49
C VAL A 13 -3.60 14.45 2.60
N LEU A 14 -3.22 15.02 1.45
CA LEU A 14 -2.24 14.42 0.55
C LEU A 14 -0.84 14.30 1.18
N THR A 15 -0.43 15.17 2.11
CA THR A 15 0.83 14.98 2.85
C THR A 15 0.80 13.72 3.74
N GLY A 16 -0.37 13.32 4.21
CA GLY A 16 -0.54 12.06 4.92
C GLY A 16 -0.23 10.84 4.06
N PHE A 17 -0.50 10.88 2.75
CA PHE A 17 -0.12 9.81 1.83
C PHE A 17 1.40 9.71 1.65
N TRP A 18 2.13 10.81 1.81
CA TRP A 18 3.60 10.77 1.85
C TRP A 18 4.08 9.95 3.04
N VAL A 19 3.55 10.23 4.23
CA VAL A 19 3.87 9.47 5.45
C VAL A 19 3.43 8.00 5.32
N MET A 20 2.29 7.74 4.67
CA MET A 20 1.83 6.38 4.40
C MET A 20 2.85 5.56 3.58
N GLY A 21 3.64 6.20 2.72
CA GLY A 21 4.68 5.57 1.92
C GLY A 21 5.87 5.05 2.73
N PHE A 22 6.05 5.48 3.97
CA PHE A 22 7.17 5.03 4.82
C PHE A 22 7.12 3.54 5.14
N ALA A 23 5.94 2.91 5.12
CA ALA A 23 5.84 1.46 5.29
C ALA A 23 6.54 0.67 4.17
N ASP A 24 6.62 1.25 2.97
CA ASP A 24 7.25 0.59 1.82
C ASP A 24 8.79 0.66 1.86
N VAL A 25 9.36 1.51 2.75
CA VAL A 25 10.81 1.62 3.01
C VAL A 25 11.37 0.36 3.68
N ILE A 26 10.51 -0.47 4.25
CA ILE A 26 10.92 -1.72 4.90
C ILE A 26 11.79 -2.59 3.98
N GLY A 27 11.54 -2.58 2.67
CA GLY A 27 12.30 -3.38 1.70
C GLY A 27 13.80 -3.09 1.75
N ILE A 28 14.20 -1.81 1.71
CA ILE A 28 15.61 -1.41 1.79
C ILE A 28 16.15 -1.54 3.22
N SER A 29 15.32 -1.24 4.23
CA SER A 29 15.72 -1.33 5.64
C SER A 29 16.09 -2.76 6.04
N VAL A 30 15.40 -3.78 5.52
CA VAL A 30 15.74 -5.19 5.74
C VAL A 30 17.18 -5.49 5.34
N THR A 31 17.63 -4.95 4.21
CA THR A 31 19.00 -5.16 3.72
C THR A 31 20.03 -4.55 4.68
N TYR A 32 19.85 -3.28 5.06
CA TYR A 32 20.78 -2.60 5.97
C TYR A 32 20.79 -3.20 7.37
N VAL A 33 19.62 -3.52 7.92
CA VAL A 33 19.51 -4.14 9.26
C VAL A 33 20.15 -5.52 9.27
N LYS A 34 19.94 -6.34 8.24
CA LYS A 34 20.52 -7.66 8.11
C LYS A 34 22.05 -7.60 8.12
N GLU A 35 22.64 -6.67 7.38
CA GLU A 35 24.09 -6.47 7.38
C GLU A 35 24.61 -5.97 8.74
N GLN A 36 23.94 -4.99 9.33
CA GLN A 36 24.38 -4.34 10.55
C GLN A 36 24.34 -5.28 11.76
N PHE A 37 23.32 -6.13 11.88
CA PHE A 37 23.17 -7.06 13.00
C PHE A 37 23.55 -8.50 12.64
N SER A 38 24.04 -8.76 11.42
CA SER A 38 24.38 -10.10 10.92
C SER A 38 23.22 -11.09 11.06
N TRP A 39 21.99 -10.63 10.78
CA TRP A 39 20.77 -11.41 10.91
C TRP A 39 20.64 -12.49 9.85
N SER A 40 20.00 -13.61 10.22
CA SER A 40 19.52 -14.62 9.28
C SER A 40 18.39 -14.07 8.39
N GLU A 41 18.07 -14.79 7.30
CA GLU A 41 16.93 -14.44 6.44
C GLU A 41 15.60 -14.47 7.20
N THR A 42 15.47 -15.39 8.15
CA THR A 42 14.27 -15.52 9.00
C THR A 42 14.11 -14.30 9.92
N GLU A 43 15.17 -13.89 10.62
CA GLU A 43 15.14 -12.73 11.51
C GLU A 43 14.84 -11.45 10.72
N ALA A 44 15.50 -11.26 9.58
CA ALA A 44 15.24 -10.13 8.70
C ALA A 44 13.81 -10.16 8.13
N GLY A 45 13.26 -11.35 7.86
CA GLY A 45 11.88 -11.57 7.40
C GLY A 45 10.82 -11.17 8.44
N PHE A 46 11.17 -11.10 9.73
CA PHE A 46 10.25 -10.61 10.77
C PHE A 46 9.95 -9.11 10.66
N LEU A 47 10.80 -8.30 10.05
CA LEU A 47 10.53 -6.86 9.88
C LEU A 47 9.28 -6.58 9.05
N PRO A 48 9.12 -7.14 7.84
CA PRO A 48 7.87 -7.02 7.09
C PRO A 48 6.66 -7.55 7.87
N PHE A 49 6.82 -8.68 8.58
CA PHE A 49 5.76 -9.22 9.42
C PHE A 49 5.33 -8.20 10.49
N MET A 50 6.26 -7.53 11.17
CA MET A 50 5.95 -6.51 12.17
C MET A 50 5.12 -5.36 11.62
N VAL A 51 5.27 -5.01 10.34
CA VAL A 51 4.45 -3.96 9.72
C VAL A 51 3.08 -4.50 9.28
N PHE A 52 3.03 -5.63 8.58
CA PHE A 52 1.79 -6.10 7.95
C PHE A 52 0.84 -6.84 8.92
N PHE A 53 1.34 -7.38 10.02
CA PHE A 53 0.54 -8.01 11.07
C PHE A 53 -0.53 -7.07 11.64
N TRP A 54 -0.21 -5.81 11.84
CA TRP A 54 -1.13 -4.84 12.40
C TRP A 54 -2.31 -4.51 11.48
N PHE A 55 -2.14 -4.64 10.17
CA PHE A 55 -3.27 -4.48 9.24
C PHE A 55 -4.36 -5.53 9.47
N LEU A 56 -3.97 -6.76 9.76
CA LEU A 56 -4.93 -7.82 10.06
C LEU A 56 -5.65 -7.57 11.40
N VAL A 57 -4.90 -7.18 12.42
CA VAL A 57 -5.40 -7.12 13.80
C VAL A 57 -6.14 -5.81 14.08
N LEU A 58 -5.61 -4.66 13.63
CA LEU A 58 -6.08 -3.35 14.04
C LEU A 58 -7.02 -2.66 13.05
N SER A 59 -7.13 -3.08 11.79
CA SER A 59 -7.90 -2.34 10.80
C SER A 59 -9.37 -2.16 11.19
N ILE A 60 -10.05 -3.23 11.64
CA ILE A 60 -11.44 -3.15 12.08
C ILE A 60 -11.58 -2.42 13.42
N PRO A 61 -10.79 -2.71 14.48
CA PRO A 61 -10.80 -1.93 15.70
C PRO A 61 -10.59 -0.42 15.50
N VAL A 62 -9.64 -0.05 14.64
CA VAL A 62 -9.38 1.36 14.29
C VAL A 62 -10.57 1.99 13.58
N ALA A 63 -11.22 1.28 12.67
CA ALA A 63 -12.42 1.78 12.00
C ALA A 63 -13.57 2.05 12.99
N ILE A 64 -13.74 1.20 14.00
CA ILE A 64 -14.73 1.38 15.08
C ILE A 64 -14.34 2.58 15.95
N LEU A 65 -13.06 2.69 16.32
CA LEU A 65 -12.54 3.82 17.05
C LEU A 65 -12.78 5.14 16.30
N MET A 66 -12.52 5.15 14.98
CA MET A 66 -12.70 6.28 14.09
C MET A 66 -14.15 6.80 14.09
N ASN A 67 -15.14 5.93 14.24
CA ASN A 67 -16.56 6.33 14.39
C ASN A 67 -16.84 7.11 15.69
N ARG A 68 -15.98 6.93 16.72
CA ARG A 68 -16.14 7.64 18.00
C ARG A 68 -15.38 8.95 18.05
N ILE A 69 -14.15 8.95 17.55
CA ILE A 69 -13.24 10.11 17.69
C ILE A 69 -13.10 10.93 16.41
N GLY A 70 -13.63 10.44 15.29
CA GLY A 70 -13.59 11.08 13.97
C GLY A 70 -12.33 10.74 13.15
N ARG A 71 -12.45 10.94 11.84
CA ARG A 71 -11.40 10.57 10.85
C ARG A 71 -10.12 11.37 11.06
N LYS A 72 -10.24 12.70 11.19
CA LYS A 72 -9.09 13.60 11.40
C LYS A 72 -8.31 13.24 12.65
N THR A 73 -9.00 13.01 13.77
CA THR A 73 -8.35 12.63 15.04
C THR A 73 -7.62 11.29 14.92
N THR A 74 -8.23 10.31 14.23
CA THR A 74 -7.60 9.00 13.99
C THR A 74 -6.34 9.13 13.15
N VAL A 75 -6.33 9.98 12.11
CA VAL A 75 -5.13 10.30 11.33
C VAL A 75 -4.05 10.95 12.22
N LEU A 76 -4.40 11.90 13.07
CA LEU A 76 -3.42 12.52 13.97
C LEU A 76 -2.81 11.51 14.96
N ILE A 77 -3.59 10.59 15.49
CA ILE A 77 -3.08 9.48 16.33
C ILE A 77 -2.09 8.61 15.53
N SER A 78 -2.40 8.27 14.29
CA SER A 78 -1.48 7.51 13.44
C SER A 78 -0.13 8.21 13.25
N MET A 79 -0.19 9.54 13.03
CA MET A 79 1.02 10.35 12.87
C MET A 79 1.88 10.35 14.15
N VAL A 80 1.26 10.35 15.34
CA VAL A 80 1.98 10.25 16.62
C VAL A 80 2.71 8.91 16.72
N PHE A 81 2.03 7.78 16.42
CA PHE A 81 2.69 6.46 16.41
C PHE A 81 3.85 6.40 15.43
N THR A 82 3.66 6.91 14.22
CA THR A 82 4.71 6.94 13.19
C THR A 82 5.87 7.84 13.62
N PHE A 83 5.59 9.03 14.16
CA PHE A 83 6.62 9.95 14.65
C PHE A 83 7.45 9.33 15.77
N VAL A 84 6.80 8.73 16.76
CA VAL A 84 7.50 8.04 17.87
C VAL A 84 8.37 6.92 17.31
N GLY A 85 7.81 6.03 16.47
CA GLY A 85 8.58 4.94 15.87
C GLY A 85 9.80 5.44 15.10
N MET A 86 9.64 6.46 14.25
CA MET A 86 10.74 7.01 13.45
C MET A 86 11.76 7.80 14.26
N SER A 87 11.41 8.25 15.47
CA SER A 87 12.34 8.98 16.34
C SER A 87 13.19 8.05 17.22
N LEU A 88 12.76 6.81 17.47
CA LEU A 88 13.48 5.88 18.35
C LEU A 88 14.94 5.64 17.94
N PRO A 89 15.27 5.42 16.65
CA PRO A 89 16.64 5.16 16.22
C PRO A 89 17.63 6.30 16.52
N PHE A 90 17.11 7.52 16.66
CA PHE A 90 17.94 8.67 17.04
C PHE A 90 18.52 8.58 18.45
N PHE A 91 17.78 7.99 19.39
CA PHE A 91 18.20 7.87 20.78
C PHE A 91 19.00 6.60 21.03
N LEU A 92 18.59 5.51 20.42
CA LEU A 92 19.22 4.20 20.57
C LEU A 92 18.87 3.33 19.38
N PHE A 93 19.88 2.68 18.78
CA PHE A 93 19.65 1.72 17.72
C PHE A 93 20.29 0.37 18.08
N ASN A 94 19.46 -0.61 18.34
CA ASN A 94 19.79 -2.01 18.55
C ASN A 94 18.70 -2.90 17.99
N GLU A 95 18.88 -4.21 18.03
CA GLU A 95 17.95 -5.20 17.48
C GLU A 95 16.53 -5.03 18.02
N CYS A 96 16.36 -4.87 19.33
CA CYS A 96 15.06 -4.70 19.97
C CYS A 96 14.37 -3.40 19.51
N ILE A 97 15.10 -2.31 19.49
CA ILE A 97 14.58 -1.01 18.98
C ILE A 97 14.23 -1.11 17.53
N CYS A 98 15.00 -1.83 16.71
CA CYS A 98 14.68 -2.05 15.31
C CYS A 98 13.27 -2.68 15.14
N TYR A 99 12.99 -3.77 15.84
CA TYR A 99 11.65 -4.38 15.82
C TYR A 99 10.56 -3.43 16.33
N LEU A 100 10.84 -2.65 17.38
CA LEU A 100 9.88 -1.64 17.88
C LEU A 100 9.60 -0.55 16.85
N VAL A 101 10.59 -0.05 16.13
CA VAL A 101 10.44 0.94 15.06
C VAL A 101 9.44 0.44 14.01
N PHE A 102 9.65 -0.77 13.50
CA PHE A 102 8.77 -1.34 12.49
C PHE A 102 7.41 -1.75 13.06
N GLY A 103 7.33 -2.14 14.33
CA GLY A 103 6.06 -2.32 15.04
C GLY A 103 5.25 -1.03 15.12
N PHE A 104 5.86 0.07 15.58
CA PHE A 104 5.21 1.39 15.62
C PHE A 104 4.84 1.91 14.23
N LEU A 105 5.71 1.69 13.24
CA LEU A 105 5.42 2.02 11.84
C LEU A 105 4.21 1.25 11.35
N GLY A 106 4.10 -0.04 11.64
CA GLY A 106 2.97 -0.89 11.26
C GLY A 106 1.66 -0.43 11.92
N ILE A 107 1.67 -0.16 13.23
CA ILE A 107 0.52 0.40 13.96
C ILE A 107 0.12 1.73 13.33
N GLY A 108 1.05 2.69 13.23
CA GLY A 108 0.80 4.01 12.66
C GLY A 108 0.26 3.92 11.24
N ASN A 109 0.87 3.10 10.39
CA ASN A 109 0.44 2.93 9.00
C ASN A 109 -0.94 2.29 8.89
N THR A 110 -1.30 1.33 9.76
CA THR A 110 -2.64 0.74 9.81
C THR A 110 -3.69 1.80 10.15
N PHE A 111 -3.47 2.58 11.22
CA PHE A 111 -4.35 3.71 11.58
C PHE A 111 -4.49 4.68 10.41
N LEU A 112 -3.37 5.02 9.76
CA LEU A 112 -3.33 5.99 8.68
C LEU A 112 -4.10 5.49 7.45
N GLN A 113 -3.87 4.26 7.01
CA GLN A 113 -4.54 3.70 5.83
C GLN A 113 -6.05 3.54 6.06
N VAL A 114 -6.48 3.16 7.28
CA VAL A 114 -7.90 3.05 7.62
C VAL A 114 -8.59 4.42 7.60
N SER A 115 -7.91 5.48 8.06
CA SER A 115 -8.56 6.78 8.30
C SER A 115 -8.31 7.82 7.20
N LEU A 116 -7.15 7.79 6.52
CA LEU A 116 -6.77 8.83 5.56
C LEU A 116 -7.60 8.77 4.28
N ASN A 117 -7.87 7.56 3.78
CA ASN A 117 -8.72 7.38 2.60
C ASN A 117 -10.16 7.90 2.83
N PRO A 118 -10.86 7.53 3.93
CA PRO A 118 -12.16 8.15 4.24
C PRO A 118 -12.04 9.65 4.54
N LEU A 119 -10.96 10.12 5.17
CA LEU A 119 -10.78 11.57 5.42
C LEU A 119 -10.73 12.35 4.10
N LEU A 120 -10.22 11.76 3.02
CA LEU A 120 -10.21 12.41 1.72
C LEU A 120 -11.63 12.70 1.22
N THR A 121 -12.64 11.87 1.57
CA THR A 121 -14.05 12.11 1.22
C THR A 121 -14.64 13.35 1.91
N ASN A 122 -14.03 13.82 3.00
CA ASN A 122 -14.47 15.05 3.69
C ASN A 122 -14.01 16.33 2.96
N VAL A 123 -13.05 16.22 2.06
CA VAL A 123 -12.46 17.37 1.33
C VAL A 123 -12.63 17.29 -0.19
N VAL A 124 -12.90 16.09 -0.72
CA VAL A 124 -13.15 15.84 -2.15
C VAL A 124 -14.41 15.00 -2.33
N THR A 125 -15.29 15.38 -3.24
CA THR A 125 -16.56 14.69 -3.49
C THR A 125 -16.78 14.39 -4.97
N GLY A 126 -17.70 13.45 -5.23
CA GLY A 126 -18.15 13.10 -6.58
C GLY A 126 -17.06 12.43 -7.44
N LYS A 127 -17.08 12.71 -8.73
CA LYS A 127 -16.20 12.07 -9.74
C LYS A 127 -14.69 12.30 -9.49
N LEU A 128 -14.33 13.32 -8.70
CA LEU A 128 -12.93 13.63 -8.39
C LEU A 128 -12.36 12.75 -7.28
N LEU A 129 -13.18 12.01 -6.54
CA LEU A 129 -12.74 11.20 -5.40
C LEU A 129 -11.73 10.12 -5.83
N THR A 130 -12.04 9.35 -6.85
CA THR A 130 -11.14 8.28 -7.34
C THR A 130 -9.83 8.85 -7.86
N SER A 131 -9.88 9.97 -8.59
CA SER A 131 -8.65 10.66 -9.03
C SER A 131 -7.83 11.17 -7.86
N ALA A 132 -8.46 11.71 -6.82
CA ALA A 132 -7.78 12.18 -5.62
C ALA A 132 -7.16 11.02 -4.80
N LEU A 133 -7.86 9.88 -4.67
CA LEU A 133 -7.31 8.66 -4.09
C LEU A 133 -6.10 8.15 -4.89
N THR A 134 -6.20 8.17 -6.22
CA THR A 134 -5.08 7.77 -7.11
C THR A 134 -3.90 8.74 -6.98
N ALA A 135 -4.16 10.06 -6.85
CA ALA A 135 -3.12 11.05 -6.57
C ALA A 135 -2.45 10.79 -5.21
N GLY A 136 -3.21 10.41 -4.19
CA GLY A 136 -2.67 9.96 -2.91
C GLY A 136 -1.75 8.75 -3.06
N GLN A 137 -2.17 7.73 -3.82
CA GLN A 137 -1.34 6.55 -4.09
C GLN A 137 -0.08 6.89 -4.90
N LEU A 138 -0.15 7.87 -5.82
CA LEU A 138 1.02 8.40 -6.51
C LEU A 138 2.02 9.02 -5.53
N ILE A 139 1.55 9.87 -4.63
CA ILE A 139 2.39 10.49 -3.60
C ILE A 139 3.02 9.43 -2.69
N LYS A 140 2.24 8.40 -2.29
CA LYS A 140 2.75 7.24 -1.56
C LYS A 140 3.85 6.53 -2.35
N ALA A 141 3.65 6.28 -3.65
CA ALA A 141 4.62 5.61 -4.51
C ALA A 141 5.92 6.42 -4.67
N ILE A 142 5.82 7.75 -4.80
CA ILE A 142 6.98 8.65 -4.83
C ILE A 142 7.75 8.58 -3.51
N SER A 143 7.04 8.60 -2.37
CA SER A 143 7.64 8.45 -1.04
C SER A 143 8.39 7.13 -0.90
N ALA A 144 7.78 6.02 -1.34
CA ALA A 144 8.40 4.70 -1.34
C ALA A 144 9.65 4.64 -2.25
N PHE A 145 9.59 5.24 -3.44
CA PHE A 145 10.72 5.34 -4.36
C PHE A 145 11.89 6.13 -3.78
N MET A 146 11.61 7.19 -3.01
CA MET A 146 12.63 8.02 -2.37
C MET A 146 13.35 7.28 -1.23
N GLY A 147 12.77 6.23 -0.68
CA GLY A 147 13.32 5.50 0.46
C GLY A 147 14.74 4.96 0.24
N PRO A 148 14.99 4.13 -0.77
CA PRO A 148 16.33 3.64 -1.08
C PRO A 148 17.33 4.75 -1.37
N ILE A 149 16.90 5.82 -2.06
CA ILE A 149 17.74 6.98 -2.40
C ILE A 149 18.16 7.70 -1.11
N LEU A 150 17.21 7.91 -0.20
CA LEU A 150 17.48 8.56 1.08
C LEU A 150 18.38 7.72 1.97
N ALA A 151 18.14 6.40 2.04
CA ALA A 151 18.99 5.48 2.79
C ALA A 151 20.44 5.49 2.27
N ALA A 152 20.61 5.40 0.94
CA ALA A 152 21.92 5.48 0.31
C ALA A 152 22.60 6.85 0.55
N PHE A 153 21.88 7.94 0.42
CA PHE A 153 22.39 9.28 0.72
C PHE A 153 22.85 9.40 2.17
N CYS A 154 22.04 8.98 3.13
CA CYS A 154 22.40 9.01 4.54
C CYS A 154 23.61 8.13 4.83
N SER A 155 23.68 6.94 4.24
CA SER A 155 24.83 6.03 4.40
C SER A 155 26.12 6.63 3.85
N LEU A 156 26.09 7.18 2.62
CA LEU A 156 27.29 7.65 1.93
C LEU A 156 27.76 9.03 2.40
N GLN A 157 26.83 9.96 2.68
CA GLN A 157 27.17 11.34 3.01
C GLN A 157 27.21 11.62 4.50
N LEU A 158 26.38 10.94 5.28
CA LEU A 158 26.29 11.13 6.73
C LEU A 158 26.95 10.00 7.53
N GLY A 159 27.42 8.96 6.84
CA GLY A 159 28.09 7.80 7.46
C GLY A 159 27.16 6.88 8.26
N ASN A 160 25.85 7.18 8.28
CA ASN A 160 24.87 6.42 9.05
C ASN A 160 23.51 6.41 8.34
N TRP A 161 23.09 5.25 7.82
CA TRP A 161 21.82 5.09 7.11
C TRP A 161 20.60 5.34 8.00
N GLU A 162 20.71 5.10 9.32
CA GLU A 162 19.62 5.29 10.30
C GLU A 162 19.13 6.73 10.35
N THR A 163 19.98 7.71 9.94
CA THR A 163 19.60 9.12 9.85
C THR A 163 18.39 9.35 8.97
N MET A 164 18.08 8.43 8.05
CA MET A 164 16.86 8.51 7.25
C MET A 164 15.58 8.50 8.11
N PHE A 165 15.59 7.81 9.25
CA PHE A 165 14.44 7.77 10.16
C PHE A 165 14.17 9.15 10.78
N LEU A 166 15.21 9.94 11.06
CA LEU A 166 15.05 11.32 11.54
C LEU A 166 14.42 12.22 10.47
N VAL A 167 14.77 12.03 9.19
CA VAL A 167 14.14 12.74 8.08
C VAL A 167 12.65 12.38 8.01
N TYR A 168 12.31 11.09 8.12
CA TYR A 168 10.91 10.64 8.16
C TYR A 168 10.14 11.15 9.37
N ALA A 169 10.76 11.19 10.54
CA ALA A 169 10.18 11.80 11.74
C ALA A 169 9.87 13.29 11.50
N SER A 170 10.79 14.02 10.89
CA SER A 170 10.63 15.45 10.58
C SER A 170 9.48 15.70 9.59
N ILE A 171 9.38 14.89 8.54
CA ILE A 171 8.28 14.96 7.56
C ILE A 171 6.94 14.60 8.24
N THR A 172 6.93 13.58 9.11
CA THR A 172 5.73 13.20 9.87
C THR A 172 5.27 14.33 10.77
N LEU A 173 6.19 14.98 11.49
CA LEU A 173 5.87 16.13 12.34
C LEU A 173 5.29 17.29 11.54
N PHE A 174 5.91 17.63 10.41
CA PHE A 174 5.40 18.67 9.52
C PHE A 174 3.99 18.34 9.02
N SER A 175 3.76 17.13 8.54
CA SER A 175 2.44 16.67 8.07
C SER A 175 1.40 16.70 9.20
N THR A 176 1.80 16.29 10.41
CA THR A 176 0.93 16.33 11.61
C THR A 176 0.47 17.74 11.91
N ILE A 177 1.40 18.70 11.97
CA ILE A 177 1.09 20.10 12.23
C ILE A 177 0.17 20.65 11.13
N TRP A 178 0.47 20.37 9.86
CA TRP A 178 -0.33 20.86 8.74
C TRP A 178 -1.77 20.32 8.78
N ILE A 179 -1.96 19.02 8.99
CA ILE A 179 -3.29 18.43 9.13
C ILE A 179 -4.00 18.98 10.37
N PHE A 180 -3.28 19.16 11.49
CA PHE A 180 -3.86 19.67 12.73
C PHE A 180 -4.44 21.08 12.57
N VAL A 181 -3.70 22.02 11.98
CA VAL A 181 -4.14 23.42 11.80
C VAL A 181 -5.14 23.58 10.66
N THR A 182 -5.22 22.65 9.72
CA THR A 182 -6.15 22.75 8.57
C THR A 182 -7.57 22.45 9.02
N PRO A 183 -8.55 23.37 8.81
CA PRO A 183 -9.94 23.09 9.10
C PRO A 183 -10.50 22.09 8.08
N ILE A 184 -10.81 20.88 8.55
CA ILE A 184 -11.48 19.84 7.77
C ILE A 184 -12.85 19.63 8.38
N ALA A 185 -13.89 19.63 7.54
CA ALA A 185 -15.26 19.39 7.99
C ALA A 185 -15.34 18.03 8.69
N LYS A 186 -15.99 18.02 9.85
CA LYS A 186 -16.26 16.75 10.56
C LYS A 186 -17.37 16.02 9.81
N GLU A 187 -17.19 14.72 9.69
CA GLU A 187 -18.28 13.82 9.30
C GLU A 187 -19.37 13.84 10.38
N GLU A 188 -20.61 13.63 9.97
CA GLU A 188 -21.72 13.37 10.90
C GLU A 188 -21.45 12.02 11.58
N ILE A 189 -21.12 12.08 12.86
CA ILE A 189 -20.94 10.87 13.67
C ILE A 189 -22.34 10.31 13.89
N THR A 190 -22.71 9.31 13.12
CA THR A 190 -23.97 8.60 13.31
C THR A 190 -23.87 7.84 14.63
N THR A 191 -24.58 8.34 15.65
CA THR A 191 -24.72 7.72 16.98
C THR A 191 -25.51 6.41 16.94
N GLN A 192 -25.61 5.74 15.79
CA GLN A 192 -26.26 4.44 15.70
C GLN A 192 -25.45 3.42 16.50
N SER A 193 -26.01 3.14 17.64
CA SER A 193 -25.69 2.09 18.57
C SER A 193 -25.40 0.77 17.88
N SER A 194 -24.33 0.10 18.29
CA SER A 194 -23.89 -1.25 17.96
C SER A 194 -22.85 -1.43 16.85
N LEU A 195 -22.01 -0.42 16.61
CA LEU A 195 -20.81 -0.66 15.79
C LEU A 195 -19.88 -1.59 16.55
N SER A 196 -19.80 -2.81 16.09
CA SER A 196 -18.98 -3.87 16.68
C SER A 196 -18.14 -4.54 15.58
N VAL A 197 -17.08 -5.23 15.97
CA VAL A 197 -16.32 -6.07 15.04
C VAL A 197 -17.23 -7.01 14.27
N LYS A 198 -18.23 -7.59 14.96
CA LYS A 198 -19.20 -8.49 14.35
C LYS A 198 -20.04 -7.79 13.27
N SER A 199 -20.54 -6.57 13.52
CA SER A 199 -21.34 -5.82 12.54
C SER A 199 -20.53 -5.42 11.30
N THR A 200 -19.23 -5.14 11.47
CA THR A 200 -18.32 -4.83 10.38
C THR A 200 -18.04 -6.07 9.53
N ILE A 201 -17.78 -7.21 10.17
CA ILE A 201 -17.56 -8.48 9.45
C ILE A 201 -18.84 -8.92 8.72
N LEU A 202 -20.03 -8.67 9.28
CA LEU A 202 -21.30 -8.98 8.63
C LEU A 202 -21.51 -8.21 7.31
N LEU A 203 -20.77 -7.12 7.04
CA LEU A 203 -20.77 -6.47 5.72
C LEU A 203 -20.28 -7.41 4.61
N LEU A 204 -19.43 -8.39 4.93
CA LEU A 204 -19.04 -9.44 3.98
C LEU A 204 -20.21 -10.31 3.51
N GLY A 205 -21.34 -10.30 4.20
CA GLY A 205 -22.59 -10.93 3.73
C GLY A 205 -23.15 -10.23 2.47
N ASN A 206 -22.77 -8.98 2.20
CA ASN A 206 -23.08 -8.35 0.93
C ASN A 206 -22.11 -8.82 -0.15
N THR A 207 -22.64 -9.43 -1.20
CA THR A 207 -21.86 -10.04 -2.28
C THR A 207 -20.88 -9.04 -2.94
N LYS A 208 -21.28 -7.77 -3.12
CA LYS A 208 -20.39 -6.76 -3.72
C LYS A 208 -19.23 -6.42 -2.79
N VAL A 209 -19.48 -6.25 -1.49
CA VAL A 209 -18.44 -6.00 -0.49
C VAL A 209 -17.46 -7.18 -0.44
N LEU A 210 -17.97 -8.41 -0.49
CA LEU A 210 -17.16 -9.62 -0.51
C LEU A 210 -16.24 -9.66 -1.74
N TRP A 211 -16.77 -9.37 -2.93
CA TRP A 211 -15.96 -9.28 -4.16
C TRP A 211 -14.87 -8.22 -4.04
N LEU A 212 -15.19 -7.03 -3.53
CA LEU A 212 -14.23 -5.94 -3.36
C LEU A 212 -13.17 -6.25 -2.29
N PHE A 213 -13.56 -6.91 -1.21
CA PHE A 213 -12.63 -7.34 -0.15
C PHE A 213 -11.56 -8.29 -0.69
N PHE A 214 -11.96 -9.36 -1.39
CA PHE A 214 -11.00 -10.26 -2.02
C PHE A 214 -10.23 -9.59 -3.18
N ALA A 215 -10.82 -8.61 -3.85
CA ALA A 215 -10.10 -7.82 -4.85
C ALA A 215 -8.97 -6.98 -4.23
N ILE A 216 -9.15 -6.43 -3.01
CA ILE A 216 -8.05 -5.77 -2.28
C ILE A 216 -6.94 -6.77 -1.95
N ILE A 217 -7.29 -7.97 -1.45
CA ILE A 217 -6.31 -9.03 -1.19
C ILE A 217 -5.51 -9.35 -2.45
N CYS A 218 -6.19 -9.53 -3.58
CA CYS A 218 -5.55 -9.88 -4.85
C CYS A 218 -4.67 -8.73 -5.39
N VAL A 219 -5.14 -7.48 -5.38
CA VAL A 219 -4.37 -6.36 -5.94
C VAL A 219 -3.15 -6.02 -5.11
N VAL A 220 -3.24 -6.10 -3.78
CA VAL A 220 -2.08 -5.88 -2.90
C VAL A 220 -1.12 -7.06 -2.98
N GLY A 221 -1.66 -8.29 -2.98
CA GLY A 221 -0.87 -9.50 -3.18
C GLY A 221 -0.15 -9.51 -4.53
N LEU A 222 -0.80 -9.07 -5.61
CA LEU A 222 -0.19 -8.90 -6.93
C LEU A 222 0.97 -7.91 -6.88
N ALA A 223 0.77 -6.75 -6.24
CA ALA A 223 1.79 -5.71 -6.15
C ALA A 223 3.05 -6.18 -5.39
N VAL A 224 2.85 -6.81 -4.22
CA VAL A 224 3.96 -7.34 -3.41
C VAL A 224 4.59 -8.56 -4.10
N GLY A 225 3.77 -9.45 -4.66
CA GLY A 225 4.23 -10.66 -5.32
C GLY A 225 5.12 -10.38 -6.54
N ILE A 226 4.70 -9.46 -7.43
CA ILE A 226 5.53 -9.06 -8.58
C ILE A 226 6.85 -8.42 -8.12
N ASN A 227 6.80 -7.55 -7.11
CA ASN A 227 8.02 -6.93 -6.59
C ASN A 227 8.98 -7.98 -6.00
N THR A 228 8.46 -8.99 -5.32
CA THR A 228 9.25 -10.07 -4.70
C THR A 228 9.85 -11.04 -5.73
N ILE A 229 9.07 -11.41 -6.77
CA ILE A 229 9.52 -12.39 -7.77
C ILE A 229 10.46 -11.76 -8.82
N ASN A 230 10.40 -10.46 -9.03
CA ASN A 230 11.16 -9.73 -10.05
C ASN A 230 12.68 -10.01 -10.00
N PRO A 231 13.41 -9.76 -8.90
CA PRO A 231 14.84 -10.07 -8.86
C PRO A 231 15.12 -11.57 -9.05
N LYS A 232 14.24 -12.43 -8.51
CA LYS A 232 14.39 -13.89 -8.61
C LYS A 232 14.30 -14.37 -10.06
N LEU A 233 13.38 -13.82 -10.86
CA LEU A 233 13.26 -14.12 -12.29
C LEU A 233 14.52 -13.71 -13.06
N LEU A 234 15.06 -12.53 -12.76
CA LEU A 234 16.27 -12.03 -13.41
C LEU A 234 17.50 -12.88 -13.08
N ILE A 235 17.64 -13.28 -11.81
CA ILE A 235 18.75 -14.16 -11.37
C ILE A 235 18.59 -15.55 -11.99
N SER A 236 17.41 -16.18 -11.84
CA SER A 236 17.24 -17.59 -12.21
C SER A 236 17.22 -17.83 -13.71
N ARG A 237 16.74 -16.87 -14.53
CA ARG A 237 16.65 -17.05 -16.00
C ARG A 237 17.82 -16.50 -16.78
N LEU A 238 18.59 -15.57 -16.19
CA LEU A 238 19.65 -14.84 -16.90
C LEU A 238 20.99 -14.91 -16.18
N ASP A 239 21.06 -15.61 -15.05
CA ASP A 239 22.25 -15.73 -14.20
C ASP A 239 22.89 -14.38 -13.86
N LEU A 240 22.04 -13.36 -13.60
CA LEU A 240 22.50 -12.00 -13.31
C LEU A 240 22.94 -11.88 -11.85
N ALA A 241 23.97 -11.07 -11.64
CA ALA A 241 24.39 -10.67 -10.30
C ALA A 241 23.24 -9.98 -9.55
N LYS A 242 23.16 -10.16 -8.22
CA LYS A 242 22.08 -9.64 -7.37
C LYS A 242 21.93 -8.12 -7.48
N GLU A 243 23.06 -7.41 -7.63
CA GLU A 243 23.10 -5.95 -7.77
C GLU A 243 22.39 -5.49 -9.04
N ILE A 244 22.60 -6.19 -10.15
CA ILE A 244 21.96 -5.90 -11.44
C ILE A 244 20.48 -6.27 -11.40
N ALA A 245 20.15 -7.43 -10.82
CA ALA A 245 18.78 -7.88 -10.65
C ALA A 245 17.96 -6.92 -9.77
N GLY A 246 18.60 -6.28 -8.80
CA GLY A 246 17.99 -5.26 -7.95
C GLY A 246 17.44 -4.04 -8.71
N TYR A 247 18.05 -3.66 -9.84
CA TYR A 247 17.50 -2.60 -10.71
C TYR A 247 16.12 -2.93 -11.27
N GLY A 248 15.75 -4.20 -11.35
CA GLY A 248 14.40 -4.61 -11.72
C GLY A 248 13.34 -3.99 -10.79
N THR A 249 13.62 -3.92 -9.48
CA THR A 249 12.73 -3.28 -8.49
C THR A 249 12.57 -1.78 -8.77
N SER A 250 13.64 -1.08 -9.17
CA SER A 250 13.56 0.34 -9.54
C SER A 250 12.66 0.56 -10.76
N TRP A 251 12.78 -0.28 -11.77
CA TRP A 251 11.91 -0.26 -12.95
C TRP A 251 10.44 -0.54 -12.60
N TYR A 252 10.19 -1.49 -11.70
CA TYR A 252 8.86 -1.77 -11.20
C TYR A 252 8.23 -0.52 -10.55
N PHE A 253 8.94 0.15 -9.63
CA PHE A 253 8.43 1.35 -8.97
C PHE A 253 8.27 2.53 -9.93
N ALA A 254 9.18 2.71 -10.89
CA ALA A 254 9.05 3.74 -11.93
C ALA A 254 7.79 3.53 -12.77
N ALA A 255 7.54 2.29 -13.24
CA ALA A 255 6.36 1.95 -14.01
C ALA A 255 5.07 2.12 -13.19
N ARG A 256 5.07 1.71 -11.91
CA ARG A 256 3.95 1.90 -10.99
C ARG A 256 3.64 3.37 -10.76
N THR A 257 4.68 4.19 -10.55
CA THR A 257 4.53 5.65 -10.38
C THR A 257 3.94 6.29 -11.63
N LEU A 258 4.44 5.92 -12.82
CA LEU A 258 3.91 6.41 -14.09
C LEU A 258 2.46 5.97 -14.30
N GLY A 259 2.12 4.72 -13.98
CA GLY A 259 0.76 4.18 -14.05
C GLY A 259 -0.21 4.92 -13.13
N ALA A 260 0.20 5.23 -11.89
CA ALA A 260 -0.59 6.03 -10.97
C ALA A 260 -0.78 7.46 -11.48
N PHE A 261 0.29 8.09 -11.99
CA PHE A 261 0.23 9.45 -12.56
C PHE A 261 -0.75 9.53 -13.74
N LEU A 262 -0.60 8.67 -14.73
CA LEU A 262 -1.49 8.65 -15.89
C LEU A 262 -2.91 8.21 -15.51
N GLY A 263 -3.04 7.32 -14.53
CA GLY A 263 -4.31 6.89 -13.97
C GLY A 263 -5.19 8.03 -13.46
N ILE A 264 -4.58 9.08 -12.88
CA ILE A 264 -5.31 10.27 -12.39
C ILE A 264 -6.08 10.93 -13.55
N PHE A 265 -5.40 11.14 -14.68
CA PHE A 265 -5.99 11.80 -15.84
C PHE A 265 -6.99 10.89 -16.58
N ILE A 266 -6.68 9.61 -16.69
CA ILE A 266 -7.54 8.64 -17.36
C ILE A 266 -8.85 8.47 -16.58
N LEU A 267 -8.79 8.26 -15.25
CA LEU A 267 -9.96 8.09 -14.39
C LEU A 267 -10.84 9.34 -14.29
N SER A 268 -10.30 10.52 -14.63
CA SER A 268 -11.15 11.72 -14.74
C SER A 268 -12.02 11.75 -16.00
N LYS A 269 -11.69 10.94 -17.02
CA LYS A 269 -12.33 10.95 -18.34
C LYS A 269 -13.13 9.68 -18.67
N ILE A 270 -12.71 8.53 -18.16
CA ILE A 270 -13.35 7.24 -18.43
C ILE A 270 -13.99 6.66 -17.16
N SER A 271 -14.92 5.71 -17.32
CA SER A 271 -15.55 5.04 -16.19
C SER A 271 -14.56 4.12 -15.45
N GLU A 272 -14.71 4.03 -14.13
CA GLU A 272 -13.93 3.14 -13.26
C GLU A 272 -13.97 1.69 -13.75
N LYS A 273 -15.14 1.22 -14.21
CA LYS A 273 -15.33 -0.13 -14.74
C LYS A 273 -14.48 -0.40 -15.98
N VAL A 274 -14.47 0.51 -16.94
CA VAL A 274 -13.66 0.37 -18.17
C VAL A 274 -12.19 0.41 -17.83
N TYR A 275 -11.76 1.36 -16.98
CA TYR A 275 -10.38 1.46 -16.51
C TYR A 275 -9.94 0.15 -15.86
N PHE A 276 -10.74 -0.39 -14.93
CA PHE A 276 -10.45 -1.62 -14.21
C PHE A 276 -10.31 -2.81 -15.16
N SER A 277 -11.32 -3.05 -16.02
CA SER A 277 -11.34 -4.20 -16.92
C SER A 277 -10.17 -4.18 -17.92
N VAL A 278 -9.90 -3.04 -18.56
CA VAL A 278 -8.84 -2.92 -19.56
C VAL A 278 -7.46 -3.13 -18.94
N ASN A 279 -7.19 -2.50 -17.79
CA ASN A 279 -5.91 -2.66 -17.11
C ASN A 279 -5.68 -4.11 -16.65
N MET A 280 -6.71 -4.80 -16.13
CA MET A 280 -6.57 -6.20 -15.72
C MET A 280 -6.41 -7.14 -16.91
N LEU A 281 -7.03 -6.84 -18.05
CA LEU A 281 -6.82 -7.61 -19.28
C LEU A 281 -5.37 -7.47 -19.79
N ILE A 282 -4.84 -6.25 -19.82
CA ILE A 282 -3.43 -6.01 -20.21
C ILE A 282 -2.48 -6.69 -19.23
N ALA A 283 -2.74 -6.59 -17.91
CA ALA A 283 -1.94 -7.25 -16.89
C ALA A 283 -1.94 -8.78 -17.04
N LEU A 284 -3.09 -9.38 -17.40
CA LEU A 284 -3.20 -10.83 -17.66
C LEU A 284 -2.34 -11.25 -18.84
N LEU A 285 -2.42 -10.52 -19.95
CA LEU A 285 -1.57 -10.76 -21.11
C LEU A 285 -0.08 -10.60 -20.78
N ALA A 286 0.25 -9.61 -19.93
CA ALA A 286 1.63 -9.38 -19.49
C ALA A 286 2.15 -10.51 -18.59
N VAL A 287 1.34 -11.10 -17.70
CA VAL A 287 1.73 -12.28 -16.90
C VAL A 287 1.95 -13.49 -17.81
N ILE A 288 1.05 -13.74 -18.76
CA ILE A 288 1.22 -14.83 -19.73
C ILE A 288 2.51 -14.64 -20.54
N PHE A 289 2.76 -13.44 -21.05
CA PHE A 289 4.02 -13.11 -21.73
C PHE A 289 5.24 -13.37 -20.82
N LEU A 290 5.16 -12.98 -19.55
CA LEU A 290 6.24 -13.11 -18.58
C LEU A 290 6.60 -14.58 -18.29
N THR A 291 5.66 -15.53 -18.42
CA THR A 291 5.98 -16.97 -18.24
C THR A 291 6.98 -17.50 -19.28
N GLY A 292 6.94 -16.97 -20.49
CA GLY A 292 7.85 -17.35 -21.58
C GLY A 292 9.03 -16.40 -21.81
N ALA A 293 9.09 -15.26 -21.13
CA ALA A 293 10.13 -14.27 -21.34
C ALA A 293 11.49 -14.78 -20.85
N SER A 294 12.50 -14.83 -21.74
CA SER A 294 13.87 -15.29 -21.47
C SER A 294 14.94 -14.23 -21.71
N SER A 295 14.57 -13.00 -22.05
CA SER A 295 15.48 -11.87 -22.21
C SER A 295 15.29 -10.84 -21.11
N TYR A 296 16.36 -10.10 -20.77
CA TYR A 296 16.33 -9.03 -19.75
C TYR A 296 15.23 -8.00 -20.05
N ILE A 297 15.21 -7.50 -21.29
CA ILE A 297 14.21 -6.50 -21.72
C ILE A 297 12.79 -7.10 -21.68
N GLY A 298 12.62 -8.37 -22.12
CA GLY A 298 11.31 -9.02 -22.09
C GLY A 298 10.77 -9.18 -20.67
N ILE A 299 11.60 -9.61 -19.72
CA ILE A 299 11.20 -9.74 -18.30
C ILE A 299 10.83 -8.36 -17.75
N LEU A 300 11.64 -7.31 -17.99
CA LEU A 300 11.33 -5.96 -17.51
C LEU A 300 10.06 -5.41 -18.13
N ILE A 301 9.81 -5.60 -19.43
CA ILE A 301 8.56 -5.16 -20.08
C ILE A 301 7.35 -5.82 -19.40
N GLY A 302 7.38 -7.13 -19.20
CA GLY A 302 6.29 -7.86 -18.53
C GLY A 302 6.01 -7.31 -17.13
N ILE A 303 7.06 -7.15 -16.33
CA ILE A 303 6.96 -6.62 -14.96
C ILE A 303 6.45 -5.17 -14.95
N CYS A 304 7.00 -4.31 -15.81
CA CYS A 304 6.60 -2.91 -15.90
C CYS A 304 5.14 -2.75 -16.36
N LEU A 305 4.67 -3.57 -17.29
CA LEU A 305 3.27 -3.56 -17.73
C LEU A 305 2.32 -3.96 -16.60
N ILE A 306 2.65 -5.01 -15.84
CA ILE A 306 1.82 -5.43 -14.70
C ILE A 306 1.80 -4.32 -13.64
N ALA A 307 2.97 -3.75 -13.31
CA ALA A 307 3.09 -2.68 -12.32
C ALA A 307 2.28 -1.43 -12.72
N PHE A 308 2.39 -1.03 -13.99
CA PHE A 308 1.67 0.10 -14.57
C PHE A 308 0.15 -0.11 -14.50
N CYS A 309 -0.32 -1.26 -14.96
CA CYS A 309 -1.75 -1.57 -14.99
C CYS A 309 -2.37 -1.73 -13.60
N ALA A 310 -1.64 -2.28 -12.63
CA ALA A 310 -2.13 -2.47 -11.27
C ALA A 310 -2.13 -1.18 -10.44
N ALA A 311 -1.43 -0.13 -10.85
CA ALA A 311 -1.15 1.05 -10.02
C ALA A 311 -2.41 1.80 -9.52
N GLY A 312 -3.44 1.94 -10.37
CA GLY A 312 -4.69 2.65 -10.01
C GLY A 312 -5.80 1.75 -9.48
N ILE A 313 -5.66 0.43 -9.56
CA ILE A 313 -6.75 -0.52 -9.30
C ILE A 313 -7.17 -0.53 -7.83
N PHE A 314 -6.23 -0.41 -6.91
CA PHE A 314 -6.54 -0.26 -5.49
C PHE A 314 -7.50 0.92 -5.25
N SER A 315 -7.20 2.08 -5.84
CA SER A 315 -8.01 3.29 -5.70
C SER A 315 -9.42 3.12 -6.27
N VAL A 316 -9.54 2.42 -7.40
CA VAL A 316 -10.84 2.11 -8.03
C VAL A 316 -11.66 1.21 -7.11
N ILE A 317 -11.11 0.08 -6.65
CA ILE A 317 -11.80 -0.85 -5.76
C ILE A 317 -12.24 -0.13 -4.48
N TYR A 318 -11.35 0.66 -3.92
CA TYR A 318 -11.60 1.38 -2.67
C TYR A 318 -12.66 2.47 -2.82
N SER A 319 -12.64 3.23 -3.93
CA SER A 319 -13.65 4.23 -4.27
C SER A 319 -15.03 3.59 -4.39
N ILE A 320 -15.15 2.50 -5.15
CA ILE A 320 -16.41 1.76 -5.30
C ILE A 320 -16.90 1.27 -3.92
N ALA A 321 -16.01 0.70 -3.10
CA ALA A 321 -16.38 0.20 -1.77
C ALA A 321 -16.93 1.31 -0.86
N LEU A 322 -16.29 2.47 -0.82
CA LEU A 322 -16.75 3.61 -0.01
C LEU A 322 -18.09 4.19 -0.49
N THR A 323 -18.35 4.14 -1.80
CA THR A 323 -19.60 4.68 -2.36
C THR A 323 -20.79 3.75 -2.22
N LEU A 324 -20.58 2.44 -2.02
CA LEU A 324 -21.64 1.48 -1.78
C LEU A 324 -22.38 1.70 -0.46
N PHE A 325 -21.67 2.13 0.59
CA PHE A 325 -22.21 2.34 1.92
C PHE A 325 -21.66 3.65 2.51
N PRO A 326 -22.10 4.82 2.03
CA PRO A 326 -21.59 6.12 2.48
C PRO A 326 -21.73 6.32 4.00
N ASP A 327 -22.86 5.87 4.57
CA ASP A 327 -23.17 5.98 6.00
C ASP A 327 -22.31 5.06 6.87
N ARG A 328 -21.65 4.06 6.27
CA ARG A 328 -20.78 3.09 6.93
C ARG A 328 -19.36 3.10 6.34
N ALA A 329 -18.94 4.22 5.76
CA ALA A 329 -17.66 4.36 5.08
C ALA A 329 -16.46 4.01 5.97
N ASN A 330 -16.54 4.24 7.28
CA ASN A 330 -15.49 3.94 8.23
C ASN A 330 -15.29 2.42 8.41
N GLU A 331 -16.41 1.67 8.58
CA GLU A 331 -16.34 0.20 8.70
C GLU A 331 -15.90 -0.45 7.40
N VAL A 332 -16.43 0.05 6.27
CA VAL A 332 -16.02 -0.41 4.94
C VAL A 332 -14.52 -0.16 4.74
N SER A 333 -14.02 1.01 5.16
CA SER A 333 -12.59 1.31 5.14
C SER A 333 -11.79 0.28 5.94
N GLY A 334 -12.14 0.06 7.21
CA GLY A 334 -11.45 -0.91 8.07
C GLY A 334 -11.44 -2.32 7.48
N LEU A 335 -12.58 -2.74 6.93
CA LEU A 335 -12.72 -4.04 6.28
C LEU A 335 -11.84 -4.14 5.03
N MET A 336 -11.85 -3.13 4.15
CA MET A 336 -11.03 -3.12 2.94
C MET A 336 -9.53 -3.10 3.29
N ILE A 337 -9.13 -2.32 4.30
CA ILE A 337 -7.72 -2.27 4.71
C ILE A 337 -7.26 -3.56 5.38
N THR A 338 -8.16 -4.32 6.02
CA THR A 338 -7.81 -5.69 6.45
C THR A 338 -7.33 -6.54 5.25
N GLY A 339 -7.91 -6.34 4.06
CA GLY A 339 -7.47 -6.99 2.82
C GLY A 339 -6.04 -6.65 2.37
N VAL A 340 -5.43 -5.57 2.90
CA VAL A 340 -4.00 -5.26 2.64
C VAL A 340 -3.07 -6.37 3.14
N SER A 341 -3.54 -7.19 4.10
CA SER A 341 -2.83 -8.42 4.52
C SER A 341 -2.59 -9.41 3.37
N GLY A 342 -3.26 -9.26 2.23
CA GLY A 342 -2.96 -9.98 0.99
C GLY A 342 -1.51 -9.85 0.55
N GLY A 343 -0.85 -8.72 0.91
CA GLY A 343 0.59 -8.52 0.70
C GLY A 343 1.50 -9.48 1.49
N ALA A 344 0.99 -10.10 2.55
CA ALA A 344 1.69 -11.18 3.25
C ALA A 344 1.24 -12.56 2.74
N VAL A 345 -0.05 -12.75 2.51
CA VAL A 345 -0.65 -14.05 2.15
C VAL A 345 -0.24 -14.52 0.75
N ILE A 346 -0.34 -13.66 -0.26
CA ILE A 346 -0.06 -14.06 -1.65
C ILE A 346 1.41 -14.40 -1.87
N PRO A 347 2.42 -13.61 -1.43
CA PRO A 347 3.82 -14.01 -1.56
C PRO A 347 4.15 -15.31 -0.82
N LEU A 348 3.51 -15.57 0.32
CA LEU A 348 3.66 -16.84 1.04
C LEU A 348 3.17 -18.01 0.19
N LEU A 349 1.96 -17.90 -0.39
CA LEU A 349 1.41 -18.90 -1.31
C LEU A 349 2.30 -19.09 -2.54
N MET A 350 2.85 -18.00 -3.10
CA MET A 350 3.81 -18.08 -4.20
C MET A 350 5.06 -18.89 -3.82
N GLY A 351 5.60 -18.66 -2.61
CA GLY A 351 6.74 -19.42 -2.09
C GLY A 351 6.43 -20.91 -2.00
N VAL A 352 5.34 -21.26 -1.33
CA VAL A 352 4.91 -22.67 -1.16
C VAL A 352 4.71 -23.37 -2.50
N VAL A 353 4.02 -22.73 -3.45
CA VAL A 353 3.78 -23.34 -4.77
C VAL A 353 5.05 -23.43 -5.60
N THR A 354 5.98 -22.47 -5.47
CA THR A 354 7.29 -22.55 -6.11
C THR A 354 8.11 -23.73 -5.60
N ASP A 355 8.13 -23.95 -4.28
CA ASP A 355 8.84 -25.06 -3.66
C ASP A 355 8.23 -26.42 -4.04
N LEU A 356 6.89 -26.50 -4.14
CA LEU A 356 6.19 -27.73 -4.53
C LEU A 356 6.37 -28.08 -6.02
N CYS A 357 6.45 -27.08 -6.91
CA CYS A 357 6.53 -27.28 -8.36
C CYS A 357 7.96 -27.15 -8.90
N ASP A 358 8.90 -26.74 -8.07
CA ASP A 358 10.30 -26.47 -8.42
C ASP A 358 10.45 -25.51 -9.62
N THR A 359 9.53 -24.51 -9.69
CA THR A 359 9.54 -23.52 -10.77
C THR A 359 8.95 -22.18 -10.36
N LEU A 360 9.63 -21.09 -10.73
CA LEU A 360 9.11 -19.72 -10.54
C LEU A 360 7.85 -19.44 -11.40
N ASN A 361 7.61 -20.21 -12.46
CA ASN A 361 6.38 -20.08 -13.24
C ASN A 361 5.13 -20.43 -12.44
N ALA A 362 5.24 -21.30 -11.43
CA ALA A 362 4.16 -21.62 -10.52
C ALA A 362 3.73 -20.38 -9.71
N ALA A 363 4.67 -19.58 -9.23
CA ALA A 363 4.39 -18.31 -8.58
C ALA A 363 3.72 -17.30 -9.53
N LEU A 364 4.14 -17.23 -10.80
CA LEU A 364 3.46 -16.42 -11.82
C LEU A 364 2.02 -16.90 -12.06
N GLY A 365 1.76 -18.20 -11.94
CA GLY A 365 0.42 -18.78 -11.98
C GLY A 365 -0.49 -18.25 -10.87
N ILE A 366 0.00 -18.14 -9.62
CA ILE A 366 -0.75 -17.54 -8.52
C ILE A 366 -1.10 -16.07 -8.80
N LEU A 367 -0.15 -15.30 -9.35
CA LEU A 367 -0.39 -13.91 -9.75
C LEU A 367 -1.41 -13.83 -10.90
N GLY A 368 -1.34 -14.76 -11.85
CA GLY A 368 -2.33 -14.90 -12.92
C GLY A 368 -3.73 -15.15 -12.37
N LEU A 369 -3.89 -16.04 -11.39
CA LEU A 369 -5.18 -16.28 -10.72
C LEU A 369 -5.71 -15.03 -10.00
N CYS A 370 -4.84 -14.27 -9.33
CA CYS A 370 -5.24 -12.98 -8.74
C CYS A 370 -5.75 -12.01 -9.81
N ILE A 371 -5.08 -11.90 -10.95
CA ILE A 371 -5.49 -11.00 -12.04
C ILE A 371 -6.81 -11.47 -12.67
N VAL A 372 -7.01 -12.77 -12.88
CA VAL A 372 -8.28 -13.34 -13.37
C VAL A 372 -9.40 -13.02 -12.40
N TYR A 373 -9.19 -13.17 -11.10
CA TYR A 373 -10.16 -12.78 -10.09
C TYR A 373 -10.51 -11.29 -10.19
N LEU A 374 -9.50 -10.41 -10.29
CA LEU A 374 -9.69 -8.97 -10.44
C LEU A 374 -10.46 -8.62 -11.72
N LEU A 375 -10.17 -9.30 -12.83
CA LEU A 375 -10.89 -9.12 -14.10
C LEU A 375 -12.36 -9.53 -13.96
N ILE A 376 -12.66 -10.67 -13.34
CA ILE A 376 -14.03 -11.11 -13.08
C ILE A 376 -14.74 -10.10 -12.16
N CYS A 377 -14.06 -9.63 -11.11
CA CYS A 377 -14.58 -8.63 -10.19
C CYS A 377 -15.01 -7.34 -10.92
N SER A 378 -14.21 -6.87 -11.90
CA SER A 378 -14.52 -5.65 -12.67
C SER A 378 -15.85 -5.71 -13.45
N PHE A 379 -16.35 -6.92 -13.78
CA PHE A 379 -17.65 -7.12 -14.42
C PHE A 379 -18.80 -7.30 -13.44
N ARG A 380 -18.49 -7.72 -12.18
CA ARG A 380 -19.50 -8.02 -11.15
C ARG A 380 -19.86 -6.81 -10.30
N VAL A 381 -19.02 -5.82 -10.25
CA VAL A 381 -19.14 -4.60 -9.44
C VAL A 381 -19.32 -3.40 -10.35
#